data_bd80fc25e299dd256f6bd8a79893938b
#
_entry.id   bd80fc25e299dd256f6bd8a79893938b
#
_cell.length_a   1.000
_cell.length_b   1.000
_cell.length_c   1.000
_cell.angle_alpha   90.00
_cell.angle_beta   90.00
_cell.angle_gamma   90.00
#
_symmetry.space_group_name_H-M   'P 1'
#
loop_
_entity.id
_entity.type
_entity.pdbx_description
1 polymer ?
#
loop_
_entity_poly.entity_id
_entity_poly.type
_entity_poly.pdbx_seq_one_letter_code
_entity_poly.pdbx_strand_id
1 'polypeptide(L)'
;FTLICGCSKEKVNSDTSKSTDIVSKLKNQENMIADKKKPKNIILDIPSTADFLYNCSTIKELKEHANLIVKATVKETNAWVDESATIGTEYVLEIDKCYVGKAQKTIIVNNLGGTILASKYFEKQNDPKMDELKKEVEKDPDNCYVRFQFDGAWQPEEGKQYIWFLEGDEENGTMTYTPINI
;
A
#
# COMPACT_ATOMS: atom_id res chain seq x y z
N PHE A 1 -46.58 -17.92 -33.85
CA PHE A 1 -45.30 -18.25 -33.17
C PHE A 1 -44.92 -17.07 -32.29
N THR A 2 -45.18 -17.24 -30.99
CA THR A 2 -44.87 -16.22 -29.96
C THR A 2 -43.64 -16.66 -29.24
N LEU A 3 -42.51 -15.90 -29.38
CA LEU A 3 -41.29 -16.08 -28.64
C LEU A 3 -41.45 -15.36 -27.31
N ILE A 4 -41.49 -16.11 -26.21
CA ILE A 4 -41.45 -15.59 -24.85
C ILE A 4 -39.96 -15.56 -24.44
N CYS A 5 -39.37 -14.37 -24.32
CA CYS A 5 -38.03 -14.17 -23.80
C CYS A 5 -38.13 -14.09 -22.28
N GLY A 6 -37.75 -15.18 -21.60
CA GLY A 6 -37.67 -15.24 -20.14
C GLY A 6 -36.41 -14.53 -19.64
N CYS A 7 -36.56 -13.36 -19.03
CA CYS A 7 -35.51 -12.74 -18.24
C CYS A 7 -35.38 -13.45 -16.90
N SER A 8 -34.38 -14.31 -16.76
CA SER A 8 -33.93 -14.79 -15.45
C SER A 8 -33.26 -13.64 -14.71
N LYS A 9 -33.90 -13.19 -13.63
CA LYS A 9 -33.27 -12.31 -12.64
C LYS A 9 -32.34 -13.19 -11.79
N GLU A 10 -31.06 -13.22 -12.12
CA GLU A 10 -30.05 -13.65 -11.17
C GLU A 10 -30.04 -12.69 -9.98
N LYS A 11 -30.35 -13.21 -8.80
CA LYS A 11 -30.12 -12.52 -7.54
C LYS A 11 -28.62 -12.42 -7.36
N VAL A 12 -28.07 -11.23 -7.54
CA VAL A 12 -26.75 -10.88 -7.05
C VAL A 12 -26.84 -10.90 -5.52
N ASN A 13 -26.36 -11.97 -4.92
CA ASN A 13 -26.08 -12.00 -3.49
C ASN A 13 -24.92 -11.01 -3.25
N SER A 14 -25.25 -9.87 -2.69
CA SER A 14 -24.26 -8.91 -2.20
C SER A 14 -23.58 -9.53 -0.98
N ASP A 15 -22.36 -10.06 -1.17
CA ASP A 15 -21.46 -10.48 -0.09
C ASP A 15 -20.93 -9.22 0.63
N THR A 16 -21.82 -8.53 1.35
CA THR A 16 -21.51 -7.36 2.18
C THR A 16 -20.69 -7.76 3.42
N SER A 17 -20.64 -9.05 3.77
CA SER A 17 -19.93 -9.54 4.95
C SER A 17 -18.41 -9.54 4.80
N LYS A 18 -17.86 -9.82 3.61
CA LYS A 18 -16.41 -9.85 3.38
C LYS A 18 -15.77 -8.45 3.35
N SER A 19 -16.50 -7.45 2.86
CA SER A 19 -16.03 -6.06 2.88
C SER A 19 -15.91 -5.50 4.30
N THR A 20 -16.84 -5.90 5.18
CA THR A 20 -16.84 -5.49 6.59
C THR A 20 -15.69 -6.16 7.36
N ASP A 21 -15.28 -7.37 6.98
CA ASP A 21 -14.17 -8.09 7.61
C ASP A 21 -12.80 -7.48 7.24
N ILE A 22 -12.63 -6.99 6.03
CA ILE A 22 -11.40 -6.29 5.61
C ILE A 22 -11.28 -4.97 6.39
N VAL A 23 -12.36 -4.21 6.48
CA VAL A 23 -12.39 -2.94 7.23
C VAL A 23 -12.23 -3.16 8.74
N SER A 24 -12.74 -4.29 9.28
CA SER A 24 -12.58 -4.62 10.71
C SER A 24 -11.19 -5.15 11.03
N LYS A 25 -10.53 -5.88 10.13
CA LYS A 25 -9.12 -6.28 10.26
C LYS A 25 -8.19 -5.05 10.21
N LEU A 26 -8.50 -4.05 9.40
CA LEU A 26 -7.78 -2.77 9.38
C LEU A 26 -7.91 -1.99 10.70
N LYS A 27 -9.08 -2.05 11.36
CA LYS A 27 -9.29 -1.41 12.67
C LYS A 27 -8.63 -2.14 13.83
N ASN A 28 -8.36 -3.44 13.71
CA ASN A 28 -7.73 -4.24 14.76
C ASN A 28 -6.19 -4.26 14.69
N GLN A 29 -5.59 -3.68 13.65
CA GLN A 29 -4.17 -3.37 13.63
C GLN A 29 -3.93 -1.98 14.27
N GLU A 30 -4.21 -1.86 15.56
CA GLU A 30 -4.06 -0.63 16.38
C GLU A 30 -2.64 -0.05 16.42
N ASN A 31 -1.69 -0.62 15.67
CA ASN A 31 -0.32 -0.12 15.54
C ASN A 31 -0.03 0.64 14.25
N MET A 32 -1.01 0.78 13.36
CA MET A 32 -0.86 1.58 12.16
C MET A 32 -1.35 3.00 12.42
N ILE A 33 -0.48 3.85 12.95
CA ILE A 33 -0.78 5.29 13.04
C ILE A 33 -0.60 5.87 11.65
N ALA A 34 -1.71 6.25 11.03
CA ALA A 34 -1.66 7.10 9.85
C ALA A 34 -1.12 8.48 10.28
N ASP A 35 0.16 8.71 10.06
CA ASP A 35 0.74 10.03 10.29
C ASP A 35 0.42 10.92 9.10
N LYS A 36 -0.69 11.67 9.22
CA LYS A 36 -1.20 12.56 8.17
C LYS A 36 -0.40 13.86 8.02
N LYS A 37 0.63 14.07 8.84
CA LYS A 37 1.51 15.24 8.77
C LYS A 37 2.71 14.92 7.89
N LYS A 38 3.10 15.87 7.02
CA LYS A 38 4.41 15.80 6.37
C LYS A 38 5.47 15.72 7.47
N PRO A 39 6.37 14.74 7.42
CA PRO A 39 7.40 14.62 8.44
C PRO A 39 8.20 15.92 8.52
N LYS A 40 8.34 16.46 9.72
CA LYS A 40 9.05 17.73 9.94
C LYS A 40 10.54 17.51 10.15
N ASN A 41 10.93 16.35 10.71
CA ASN A 41 12.32 16.05 11.04
C ASN A 41 12.66 14.61 10.63
N ILE A 42 13.29 14.45 9.48
CA ILE A 42 13.87 13.17 9.04
C ILE A 42 15.23 13.02 9.69
N ILE A 43 15.34 12.20 10.71
CA ILE A 43 16.60 11.96 11.44
C ILE A 43 17.44 10.86 10.81
N LEU A 44 16.82 9.98 10.03
CA LEU A 44 17.47 8.91 9.31
C LEU A 44 16.81 8.77 7.93
N ASP A 45 17.62 8.96 6.90
CA ASP A 45 17.23 8.74 5.51
C ASP A 45 18.00 7.54 4.99
N ILE A 46 17.28 6.49 4.65
CA ILE A 46 17.84 5.22 4.18
C ILE A 46 17.59 5.14 2.67
N PRO A 47 18.54 5.60 1.84
CA PRO A 47 18.45 5.39 0.41
C PRO A 47 18.67 3.90 0.12
N SER A 48 17.86 3.35 -0.76
CA SER A 48 17.99 1.96 -1.20
C SER A 48 17.91 1.89 -2.71
N THR A 49 18.67 0.97 -3.27
CA THR A 49 18.49 0.51 -4.65
C THR A 49 17.81 -0.85 -4.62
N ALA A 50 16.76 -1.02 -5.40
CA ALA A 50 16.13 -2.33 -5.56
C ALA A 50 16.32 -2.82 -6.98
N ASP A 51 16.66 -4.10 -7.10
CA ASP A 51 16.46 -4.81 -8.35
C ASP A 51 14.97 -5.20 -8.41
N PHE A 52 14.20 -4.39 -9.13
CA PHE A 52 12.79 -4.72 -9.35
C PHE A 52 12.68 -5.94 -10.26
N LEU A 53 11.69 -6.79 -9.98
CA LEU A 53 11.41 -7.98 -10.79
C LEU A 53 11.17 -7.60 -12.26
N TYR A 54 10.56 -6.44 -12.48
CA TYR A 54 10.31 -5.88 -13.80
C TYR A 54 10.95 -4.50 -13.91
N ASN A 55 11.75 -4.30 -14.93
CA ASN A 55 12.34 -3.01 -15.25
C ASN A 55 11.56 -2.42 -16.44
N CYS A 56 10.37 -1.92 -16.16
CA CYS A 56 9.48 -1.37 -17.18
C CYS A 56 9.87 0.09 -17.47
N SER A 57 10.05 0.42 -18.74
CA SER A 57 10.34 1.77 -19.21
C SER A 57 9.20 2.37 -20.05
N THR A 58 8.15 1.58 -20.30
CA THR A 58 7.01 1.97 -21.11
C THR A 58 5.69 1.51 -20.51
N ILE A 59 4.60 2.22 -20.85
CA ILE A 59 3.23 1.79 -20.47
C ILE A 59 2.89 0.42 -21.08
N LYS A 60 3.47 0.08 -22.24
CA LYS A 60 3.25 -1.21 -22.86
C LYS A 60 3.81 -2.33 -21.98
N GLU A 61 5.05 -2.20 -21.52
CA GLU A 61 5.68 -3.17 -20.62
C GLU A 61 4.92 -3.28 -19.30
N LEU A 62 4.51 -2.17 -18.68
CA LEU A 62 3.66 -2.20 -17.49
C LEU A 62 2.38 -3.02 -17.69
N LYS A 63 1.74 -2.87 -18.85
CA LYS A 63 0.52 -3.64 -19.21
C LYS A 63 0.76 -5.12 -19.41
N GLU A 64 1.96 -5.52 -19.84
CA GLU A 64 2.32 -6.91 -20.06
C GLU A 64 2.50 -7.68 -18.74
N HIS A 65 2.90 -6.97 -17.69
CA HIS A 65 3.13 -7.57 -16.36
C HIS A 65 1.94 -7.38 -15.41
N ALA A 66 1.09 -6.36 -15.61
CA ALA A 66 -0.05 -6.12 -14.75
C ALA A 66 -1.19 -7.11 -15.00
N ASN A 67 -1.67 -7.77 -13.95
CA ASN A 67 -2.90 -8.56 -13.99
C ASN A 67 -4.14 -7.75 -13.52
N LEU A 68 -3.91 -6.58 -12.91
CA LEU A 68 -4.93 -5.62 -12.56
C LEU A 68 -4.51 -4.20 -12.95
N ILE A 69 -5.34 -3.51 -13.74
CA ILE A 69 -5.14 -2.10 -14.09
C ILE A 69 -6.38 -1.33 -13.71
N VAL A 70 -6.22 -0.39 -12.79
CA VAL A 70 -7.34 0.39 -12.25
C VAL A 70 -7.03 1.88 -12.23
N LYS A 71 -8.07 2.68 -12.34
CA LYS A 71 -8.07 4.07 -11.91
C LYS A 71 -8.64 4.12 -10.51
N ALA A 72 -7.91 4.67 -9.56
CA ALA A 72 -8.29 4.65 -8.17
C ALA A 72 -7.85 5.91 -7.42
N THR A 73 -8.63 6.24 -6.40
CA THR A 73 -8.35 7.33 -5.47
C THR A 73 -7.71 6.75 -4.21
N VAL A 74 -6.57 7.30 -3.79
CA VAL A 74 -5.93 6.95 -2.53
C VAL A 74 -6.77 7.50 -1.38
N LYS A 75 -7.31 6.65 -0.54
CA LYS A 75 -8.14 7.03 0.61
C LYS A 75 -7.33 7.17 1.88
N GLU A 76 -6.39 6.25 2.09
CA GLU A 76 -5.55 6.20 3.27
C GLU A 76 -4.16 5.72 2.89
N THR A 77 -3.15 6.17 3.64
CA THR A 77 -1.78 5.71 3.56
C THR A 77 -1.31 5.32 4.95
N ASN A 78 -0.82 4.11 5.11
CA ASN A 78 -0.38 3.55 6.38
C ASN A 78 1.04 3.03 6.26
N ALA A 79 2.00 3.71 6.87
CA ALA A 79 3.37 3.21 6.93
C ALA A 79 3.49 2.13 8.00
N TRP A 80 4.24 1.07 7.68
CA TRP A 80 4.54 -0.04 8.56
C TRP A 80 6.05 -0.35 8.58
N VAL A 81 6.49 -1.08 9.59
CA VAL A 81 7.84 -1.62 9.70
C VAL A 81 7.74 -3.08 10.12
N ASP A 82 8.48 -3.95 9.44
CA ASP A 82 8.52 -5.37 9.75
C ASP A 82 9.60 -5.75 10.78
N GLU A 83 9.70 -7.04 11.11
CA GLU A 83 10.69 -7.57 12.05
C GLU A 83 12.14 -7.45 11.55
N SER A 84 12.35 -7.20 10.25
CA SER A 84 13.65 -6.96 9.62
C SER A 84 14.01 -5.48 9.55
N ALA A 85 13.18 -4.61 10.17
CA ALA A 85 13.27 -3.16 10.10
C ALA A 85 13.11 -2.60 8.67
N THR A 86 12.44 -3.34 7.78
CA THR A 86 12.07 -2.85 6.46
C THR A 86 10.82 -1.99 6.59
N ILE A 87 10.84 -0.80 5.99
CA ILE A 87 9.69 0.10 5.98
C ILE A 87 8.91 -0.11 4.68
N GLY A 88 7.60 -0.23 4.80
CA GLY A 88 6.67 -0.24 3.67
C GLY A 88 5.50 0.71 3.90
N THR A 89 4.72 0.88 2.85
CA THR A 89 3.50 1.69 2.87
C THR A 89 2.35 0.88 2.28
N GLU A 90 1.27 0.81 3.01
CA GLU A 90 -0.01 0.28 2.58
C GLU A 90 -0.89 1.44 2.10
N TYR A 91 -1.45 1.31 0.91
CA TYR A 91 -2.40 2.23 0.31
C TYR A 91 -3.77 1.61 0.26
N VAL A 92 -4.76 2.26 0.86
CA VAL A 92 -6.18 1.90 0.69
C VAL A 92 -6.71 2.65 -0.53
N LEU A 93 -7.06 1.91 -1.57
CA LEU A 93 -7.51 2.46 -2.85
C LEU A 93 -9.03 2.26 -3.02
N GLU A 94 -9.76 3.34 -3.29
CA GLU A 94 -11.13 3.26 -3.78
C GLU A 94 -11.10 3.22 -5.31
N ILE A 95 -11.65 2.15 -5.89
CA ILE A 95 -11.62 1.91 -7.32
C ILE A 95 -12.71 2.75 -8.02
N ASP A 96 -12.28 3.64 -8.90
CA ASP A 96 -13.16 4.44 -9.74
C ASP A 96 -13.48 3.72 -11.05
N LYS A 97 -12.48 3.02 -11.62
CA LYS A 97 -12.64 2.26 -12.86
C LYS A 97 -11.61 1.13 -12.93
N CYS A 98 -12.07 -0.05 -13.36
CA CYS A 98 -11.20 -1.17 -13.71
C CYS A 98 -11.06 -1.26 -15.24
N TYR A 99 -9.82 -1.32 -15.73
CA TYR A 99 -9.48 -1.45 -17.14
C TYR A 99 -9.08 -2.88 -17.50
N VAL A 100 -8.38 -3.56 -16.61
CA VAL A 100 -7.91 -4.95 -16.76
C VAL A 100 -8.12 -5.66 -15.43
N GLY A 101 -8.48 -6.93 -15.49
CA GLY A 101 -8.74 -7.75 -14.31
C GLY A 101 -10.11 -7.50 -13.68
N LYS A 102 -10.23 -7.87 -12.40
CA LYS A 102 -11.42 -7.64 -11.57
C LYS A 102 -10.96 -7.16 -10.21
N ALA A 103 -11.56 -6.10 -9.72
CA ALA A 103 -11.27 -5.56 -8.40
C ALA A 103 -12.55 -5.39 -7.59
N GLN A 104 -12.44 -5.48 -6.28
CA GLN A 104 -13.46 -5.01 -5.35
C GLN A 104 -13.50 -3.48 -5.38
N LYS A 105 -14.54 -2.88 -4.79
CA LYS A 105 -14.66 -1.42 -4.72
C LYS A 105 -13.48 -0.78 -3.97
N THR A 106 -12.93 -1.48 -3.00
CA THR A 106 -11.76 -1.07 -2.23
C THR A 106 -10.75 -2.20 -2.24
N ILE A 107 -9.50 -1.87 -2.51
CA ILE A 107 -8.37 -2.80 -2.44
C ILE A 107 -7.24 -2.21 -1.61
N ILE A 108 -6.35 -3.09 -1.14
CA ILE A 108 -5.13 -2.71 -0.43
C ILE A 108 -3.95 -3.00 -1.33
N VAL A 109 -3.04 -2.03 -1.44
CA VAL A 109 -1.80 -2.13 -2.22
C VAL A 109 -0.64 -1.90 -1.28
N ASN A 110 0.29 -2.86 -1.25
CA ASN A 110 1.52 -2.77 -0.47
C ASN A 110 2.68 -2.35 -1.36
N ASN A 111 3.45 -1.38 -0.89
CA ASN A 111 4.66 -0.93 -1.57
C ASN A 111 5.81 -0.82 -0.57
N LEU A 112 7.01 -1.16 -1.01
CA LEU A 112 8.21 -0.95 -0.20
C LEU A 112 8.56 0.54 -0.17
N GLY A 113 9.13 0.96 0.96
CA GLY A 113 9.47 2.36 1.20
C GLY A 113 8.35 3.14 1.87
N GLY A 114 8.72 4.28 2.43
CA GLY A 114 7.82 5.14 3.16
C GLY A 114 8.52 5.93 4.25
N THR A 115 7.72 6.60 5.06
CA THR A 115 8.19 7.39 6.19
C THR A 115 7.38 7.02 7.42
N ILE A 116 8.07 6.66 8.51
CA ILE A 116 7.46 6.21 9.75
C ILE A 116 8.05 6.98 10.95
N LEU A 117 7.32 7.04 12.06
CA LEU A 117 7.88 7.55 13.31
C LEU A 117 9.14 6.77 13.71
N ALA A 118 10.19 7.50 14.06
CA ALA A 118 11.47 6.89 14.41
C ALA A 118 11.34 5.98 15.66
N SER A 119 10.48 6.32 16.61
CA SER A 119 10.18 5.48 17.77
C SER A 119 9.73 4.09 17.34
N LYS A 120 8.83 3.98 16.38
CA LYS A 120 8.36 2.70 15.85
C LYS A 120 9.42 1.92 15.08
N TYR A 121 10.23 2.63 14.29
CA TYR A 121 11.34 2.01 13.58
C TYR A 121 12.34 1.37 14.55
N PHE A 122 12.70 2.09 15.61
CA PHE A 122 13.68 1.63 16.59
C PHE A 122 13.14 0.57 17.54
N GLU A 123 11.84 0.31 17.60
CA GLU A 123 11.28 -0.88 18.26
C GLU A 123 11.72 -2.18 17.58
N LYS A 124 11.93 -2.14 16.26
CA LYS A 124 12.35 -3.29 15.44
C LYS A 124 13.85 -3.31 15.15
N GLN A 125 14.48 -2.14 15.14
CA GLN A 125 15.91 -2.01 14.84
C GLN A 125 16.78 -2.21 16.09
N ASN A 126 17.62 -3.26 16.06
CA ASN A 126 18.49 -3.64 17.18
C ASN A 126 19.99 -3.43 16.92
N ASP A 127 20.38 -2.70 15.87
CA ASP A 127 21.79 -2.39 15.61
C ASP A 127 22.34 -1.42 16.68
N PRO A 128 23.39 -1.80 17.43
CA PRO A 128 24.01 -0.91 18.43
C PRO A 128 24.55 0.40 17.85
N LYS A 129 24.86 0.44 16.56
CA LYS A 129 25.29 1.68 15.89
C LYS A 129 24.20 2.76 15.87
N MET A 130 22.95 2.39 16.12
CA MET A 130 21.81 3.30 16.16
C MET A 130 21.49 3.84 17.56
N ASP A 131 22.26 3.45 18.60
CA ASP A 131 21.96 3.83 19.99
C ASP A 131 22.00 5.33 20.24
N GLU A 132 22.86 6.08 19.54
CA GLU A 132 22.89 7.54 19.66
C GLU A 132 21.63 8.19 19.05
N LEU A 133 21.18 7.71 17.90
CA LEU A 133 19.93 8.15 17.27
C LEU A 133 18.71 7.80 18.13
N LYS A 134 18.69 6.61 18.73
CA LYS A 134 17.61 6.22 19.67
C LYS A 134 17.47 7.21 20.82
N LYS A 135 18.59 7.63 21.43
CA LYS A 135 18.60 8.66 22.49
C LYS A 135 18.15 10.02 22.02
N GLU A 136 18.35 10.36 20.75
CA GLU A 136 17.85 11.60 20.16
C GLU A 136 16.32 11.53 19.99
N VAL A 137 15.80 10.40 19.51
CA VAL A 137 14.35 10.16 19.35
C VAL A 137 13.63 10.22 20.69
N GLU A 138 14.21 9.70 21.77
CA GLU A 138 13.62 9.76 23.11
C GLU A 138 13.33 11.18 23.59
N LYS A 139 14.03 12.19 23.06
CA LYS A 139 13.81 13.60 23.41
C LYS A 139 12.59 14.21 22.72
N ASP A 140 12.23 13.73 21.52
CA ASP A 140 11.09 14.22 20.73
C ASP A 140 10.50 13.09 19.87
N PRO A 141 9.87 12.07 20.52
CA PRO A 141 9.44 10.85 19.82
C PRO A 141 8.35 11.06 18.79
N ASP A 142 7.57 12.13 18.93
CA ASP A 142 6.43 12.41 18.06
C ASP A 142 6.78 13.24 16.80
N ASN A 143 8.02 13.77 16.71
CA ASN A 143 8.43 14.62 15.60
C ASN A 143 9.68 14.11 14.86
N CYS A 144 10.24 12.96 15.26
CA CYS A 144 11.36 12.31 14.61
C CYS A 144 10.88 11.20 13.68
N TYR A 145 11.38 11.18 12.45
CA TYR A 145 10.95 10.23 11.41
C TYR A 145 12.15 9.55 10.77
N VAL A 146 11.94 8.29 10.37
CA VAL A 146 12.82 7.53 9.51
C VAL A 146 12.16 7.42 8.14
N ARG A 147 12.91 7.70 7.09
CA ARG A 147 12.48 7.54 5.71
C ARG A 147 13.30 6.44 5.03
N PHE A 148 12.61 5.52 4.39
CA PHE A 148 13.19 4.50 3.53
C PHE A 148 12.68 4.75 2.10
N GLN A 149 13.60 5.05 1.19
CA GLN A 149 13.23 5.45 -0.16
C GLN A 149 14.13 4.79 -1.19
N PHE A 150 13.51 4.18 -2.19
CA PHE A 150 14.20 3.72 -3.39
C PHE A 150 14.38 4.87 -4.37
N ASP A 151 15.49 4.86 -5.11
CA ASP A 151 15.74 5.83 -6.18
C ASP A 151 14.62 5.77 -7.22
N GLY A 152 14.03 6.93 -7.51
CA GLY A 152 12.91 7.03 -8.43
C GLY A 152 11.56 6.54 -7.89
N ALA A 153 11.48 6.05 -6.65
CA ALA A 153 10.22 5.59 -6.08
C ALA A 153 9.22 6.73 -5.95
N TRP A 154 8.07 6.53 -6.58
CA TRP A 154 6.96 7.43 -6.48
C TRP A 154 6.11 7.12 -5.25
N GLN A 155 5.72 8.16 -4.51
CA GLN A 155 4.83 8.05 -3.35
C GLN A 155 3.49 8.70 -3.63
N PRO A 156 2.43 7.91 -3.78
CA PRO A 156 1.07 8.41 -3.97
C PRO A 156 0.57 9.22 -2.76
N GLU A 157 -0.17 10.29 -3.06
CA GLU A 157 -0.74 11.17 -2.04
C GLU A 157 -2.21 10.83 -1.74
N GLU A 158 -2.62 10.92 -0.47
CA GLU A 158 -4.02 10.79 -0.07
C GLU A 158 -4.91 11.81 -0.80
N GLY A 159 -6.11 11.38 -1.18
CA GLY A 159 -7.09 12.17 -1.90
C GLY A 159 -6.80 12.34 -3.38
N LYS A 160 -5.64 11.90 -3.87
CA LYS A 160 -5.30 11.95 -5.29
C LYS A 160 -5.73 10.69 -6.02
N GLN A 161 -5.95 10.86 -7.32
CA GLN A 161 -6.41 9.81 -8.22
C GLN A 161 -5.29 9.46 -9.21
N TYR A 162 -5.03 8.15 -9.37
CA TYR A 162 -3.97 7.64 -10.21
C TYR A 162 -4.44 6.45 -11.03
N ILE A 163 -3.68 6.11 -12.08
CA ILE A 163 -3.79 4.82 -12.77
C ILE A 163 -2.73 3.91 -12.17
N TRP A 164 -3.18 2.77 -11.65
CA TRP A 164 -2.35 1.77 -11.01
C TRP A 164 -2.18 0.58 -11.93
N PHE A 165 -0.95 0.15 -12.11
CA PHE A 165 -0.58 -1.11 -12.75
C PHE A 165 -0.15 -2.04 -11.62
N LEU A 166 -0.92 -3.08 -11.38
CA LEU A 166 -0.77 -3.93 -10.20
C LEU A 166 -0.56 -5.37 -10.60
N GLU A 167 0.33 -6.03 -9.88
CA GLU A 167 0.41 -7.46 -9.80
C GLU A 167 -0.33 -7.91 -8.55
N GLY A 168 -1.30 -8.77 -8.71
CA GLY A 168 -2.08 -9.33 -7.61
C GLY A 168 -1.76 -10.80 -7.43
N ASP A 169 -1.44 -11.17 -6.20
CA ASP A 169 -1.22 -12.54 -5.77
C ASP A 169 -2.28 -12.95 -4.75
N GLU A 170 -2.75 -14.19 -4.88
CA GLU A 170 -3.69 -14.77 -3.92
C GLU A 170 -2.94 -15.67 -2.94
N GLU A 171 -2.87 -15.25 -1.69
CA GLU A 171 -2.30 -16.04 -0.62
C GLU A 171 -3.35 -16.33 0.45
N ASN A 172 -3.59 -17.61 0.73
CA ASN A 172 -4.56 -18.07 1.74
C ASN A 172 -5.98 -17.47 1.56
N GLY A 173 -6.43 -17.29 0.31
CA GLY A 173 -7.74 -16.69 0.00
C GLY A 173 -7.81 -15.18 0.18
N THR A 174 -6.68 -14.53 0.36
CA THR A 174 -6.57 -13.07 0.44
C THR A 174 -5.78 -12.56 -0.77
N MET A 175 -6.37 -11.64 -1.54
CA MET A 175 -5.66 -10.95 -2.63
C MET A 175 -4.80 -9.84 -2.05
N THR A 176 -3.51 -9.89 -2.35
CA THR A 176 -2.57 -8.81 -2.11
C THR A 176 -2.15 -8.20 -3.43
N TYR A 177 -1.88 -6.91 -3.45
CA TYR A 177 -1.49 -6.20 -4.65
C TYR A 177 -0.19 -5.45 -4.42
N THR A 178 0.69 -5.51 -5.41
CA THR A 178 1.96 -4.79 -5.45
C THR A 178 2.00 -3.92 -6.71
N PRO A 179 2.43 -2.65 -6.63
CA PRO A 179 2.56 -1.82 -7.82
C PRO A 179 3.74 -2.29 -8.67
N ILE A 180 3.54 -2.30 -9.99
CA ILE A 180 4.61 -2.46 -10.95
C ILE A 180 5.18 -1.08 -11.23
N ASN A 181 6.46 -0.91 -11.00
CA ASN A 181 7.15 0.38 -11.11
C ASN A 181 7.82 0.56 -12.49
N ILE A 182 8.03 1.83 -12.85
CA ILE A 182 8.81 2.25 -14.02
C ILE A 182 10.22 2.59 -13.56
#